data_cda5aa1b8261bb6454ecdf54fe21508b
#
_entry.id   cda5aa1b8261bb6454ecdf54fe21508b
#
_cell.length_a   1.000
_cell.length_b   1.000
_cell.length_c   1.000
_cell.angle_alpha   90.00
_cell.angle_beta   90.00
_cell.angle_gamma   90.00
#
_symmetry.space_group_name_H-M   'P 1'
#
loop_
_entity.id
_entity.type
_entity.pdbx_description
1 polymer ?
#
loop_
_entity_poly.entity_id
_entity_poly.type
_entity_poly.pdbx_seq_one_letter_code
_entity_poly.pdbx_strand_id
1 'polypeptide(L)'
;MKRKKMKKLTAVVAPVLVMSMALTACSGSGEKDKASTTPKSGEKEGGKLAAKQVLNLTEAQEIPSMDSSKATDQVSFLALNNVMEGLYRLDKDNKATPGVAESYKKSDDGKKYTFTLNKNAKWSNGDPVTAKDFVYSWKRAVDKNTAAEYAYIMFDVKNAKAINEGKAPLDTLGVKAVDDYTLEVELENPVPYFVELTSFGTFYPLNEKFVKEKGEKFGLEADTTLYNGPFTLTDWKHEEGWKLKKNAQYWDNKTVKLEEINFNVVKDSGTRVNLYESGQIDRSGLVSEFVDKYKSNPDFYTQKTPSTFFLRLNQKRGGQDTVLKNKDLRLAIAKAYDKKGLTNVILNDGSTPADYLVPKEFAKSPDGKDFRKENGDILKTDVKKAKEHWEKAKKDLGKEQVTIELLNYDSDNAKKVGEFLKGELEKNLPGLTVNLKNQPFKQKLKLESDLDYDLSYAGWGPDYLDPMTFIDMFVTDGPHNQTGYSNPKYDEIVAKGKGELLTKTKERWDSLLKAEKMLLEDAAIAPLYQRGDAIVQKAKVKGIVHHPVGGDYSYKWAYIGDEK
;
A
#
# COMPACT_ATOMS: atom_id res chain seq x y z
N MET A 1 12.09 54.56 -56.15
CA MET A 1 13.50 55.08 -56.35
C MET A 1 14.44 54.36 -55.37
N LYS A 2 15.52 53.75 -55.95
CA LYS A 2 16.81 53.30 -55.36
C LYS A 2 16.72 52.28 -54.18
N ARG A 3 16.92 50.96 -54.40
CA ARG A 3 18.16 50.16 -54.63
C ARG A 3 19.29 50.44 -53.63
N LYS A 4 19.69 49.45 -52.84
CA LYS A 4 20.91 48.58 -52.97
C LYS A 4 21.23 48.01 -51.61
N LYS A 5 21.61 46.87 -51.40
CA LYS A 5 22.41 45.74 -51.84
C LYS A 5 22.97 44.99 -50.60
N MET A 6 22.85 43.70 -50.70
CA MET A 6 23.55 42.64 -49.96
C MET A 6 25.03 42.93 -49.63
N LYS A 7 25.47 42.33 -48.49
CA LYS A 7 26.72 41.51 -48.53
C LYS A 7 26.69 40.43 -47.44
N LYS A 8 26.93 39.24 -47.92
CA LYS A 8 27.29 38.04 -47.12
C LYS A 8 28.76 38.21 -46.67
N LEU A 9 29.11 37.71 -45.50
CA LEU A 9 30.45 37.14 -45.31
C LEU A 9 30.39 35.98 -44.33
N THR A 10 30.90 34.88 -44.81
CA THR A 10 31.17 33.57 -44.20
C THR A 10 32.56 33.61 -43.52
N ALA A 11 32.73 32.78 -42.53
CA ALA A 11 33.92 32.01 -42.15
C ALA A 11 34.15 32.06 -40.62
N VAL A 12 34.52 31.08 -39.90
CA VAL A 12 35.25 29.84 -39.96
C VAL A 12 35.61 29.50 -38.48
N VAL A 13 35.25 28.36 -38.06
CA VAL A 13 35.86 27.35 -37.18
C VAL A 13 37.15 27.70 -36.41
N ALA A 14 37.19 27.42 -35.08
CA ALA A 14 38.06 26.39 -34.50
C ALA A 14 38.00 26.40 -32.95
N PRO A 15 38.31 25.29 -32.30
CA PRO A 15 38.06 25.07 -30.88
C PRO A 15 39.28 25.40 -30.01
N VAL A 16 39.04 25.79 -28.76
CA VAL A 16 40.12 25.86 -27.76
C VAL A 16 39.77 24.93 -26.59
N LEU A 17 40.60 23.91 -26.51
CA LEU A 17 40.79 23.04 -25.35
C LEU A 17 41.54 23.85 -24.27
N VAL A 18 41.04 23.94 -23.07
CA VAL A 18 41.86 24.31 -21.91
C VAL A 18 41.62 23.29 -20.78
N MET A 19 42.72 22.61 -20.52
CA MET A 19 43.00 21.68 -19.46
C MET A 19 43.71 22.45 -18.34
N SER A 20 43.25 22.35 -17.10
CA SER A 20 44.11 22.57 -15.92
C SER A 20 43.35 22.10 -14.67
N MET A 21 43.77 21.05 -14.16
CA MET A 21 44.68 20.73 -13.04
C MET A 21 44.12 21.03 -11.62
N ALA A 22 44.15 19.98 -10.88
CA ALA A 22 43.80 19.78 -9.49
C ALA A 22 44.60 20.64 -8.52
N LEU A 23 43.96 20.92 -7.37
CA LEU A 23 44.66 21.00 -6.10
C LEU A 23 43.73 20.54 -4.96
N THR A 24 44.25 19.62 -4.21
CA THR A 24 43.80 18.96 -2.98
C THR A 24 43.70 19.92 -1.80
N ALA A 25 42.69 19.75 -0.96
CA ALA A 25 42.85 19.90 0.48
C ALA A 25 41.76 19.14 1.25
N CYS A 26 42.18 18.51 2.30
CA CYS A 26 41.56 17.50 3.12
C CYS A 26 40.47 17.96 4.09
N SER A 27 39.70 16.94 4.52
CA SER A 27 39.15 16.73 5.86
C SER A 27 37.72 17.19 6.13
N GLY A 28 36.90 16.19 6.38
CA GLY A 28 35.55 16.30 6.96
C GLY A 28 34.77 15.02 6.75
N SER A 29 34.78 14.14 7.75
CA SER A 29 34.00 12.90 7.79
C SER A 29 32.51 13.21 7.74
N GLY A 30 31.88 12.91 6.61
CA GLY A 30 30.44 12.87 6.43
C GLY A 30 30.10 11.56 5.75
N GLU A 31 29.33 10.71 6.41
CA GLU A 31 28.75 9.50 5.84
C GLU A 31 28.03 9.86 4.53
N LYS A 32 28.55 9.35 3.44
CA LYS A 32 27.86 9.40 2.15
C LYS A 32 26.79 8.31 2.14
N ASP A 33 25.54 8.73 2.35
CA ASP A 33 24.38 7.95 1.94
C ASP A 33 24.54 7.54 0.47
N LYS A 34 24.78 6.25 0.24
CA LYS A 34 24.72 5.69 -1.11
C LYS A 34 23.27 5.76 -1.57
N ALA A 35 23.03 6.62 -2.56
CA ALA A 35 21.75 6.79 -3.20
C ALA A 35 21.17 5.43 -3.65
N SER A 36 19.91 5.19 -3.29
CA SER A 36 19.06 4.14 -3.82
C SER A 36 19.08 4.20 -5.36
N THR A 37 19.66 3.20 -6.00
CA THR A 37 19.57 3.04 -7.45
C THR A 37 18.38 2.15 -7.77
N THR A 38 17.19 2.73 -7.79
CA THR A 38 16.11 2.12 -8.58
C THR A 38 16.59 2.01 -10.01
N PRO A 39 16.46 0.85 -10.69
CA PRO A 39 16.78 0.80 -12.12
C PRO A 39 15.93 1.87 -12.82
N LYS A 40 16.61 2.88 -13.43
CA LYS A 40 15.90 3.88 -14.22
C LYS A 40 15.16 3.13 -15.33
N SER A 41 13.86 3.29 -15.43
CA SER A 41 13.00 2.83 -16.52
C SER A 41 13.31 3.57 -17.83
N GLY A 42 14.58 3.64 -18.17
CA GLY A 42 15.13 4.35 -19.33
C GLY A 42 15.82 3.43 -20.33
N GLU A 43 15.57 2.11 -20.26
CA GLU A 43 16.00 1.21 -21.34
C GLU A 43 15.05 1.34 -22.52
N LYS A 44 15.65 1.56 -23.72
CA LYS A 44 14.93 1.57 -24.99
C LYS A 44 14.03 0.34 -25.07
N GLU A 45 12.70 0.54 -25.18
CA GLU A 45 11.77 -0.51 -25.56
C GLU A 45 12.23 -1.12 -26.89
N GLY A 46 12.76 -2.34 -26.87
CA GLY A 46 13.31 -2.94 -28.08
C GLY A 46 14.11 -4.22 -27.88
N GLY A 47 14.16 -4.78 -26.67
CA GLY A 47 14.72 -6.11 -26.47
C GLY A 47 13.86 -7.18 -27.17
N LYS A 48 14.52 -8.16 -27.83
CA LYS A 48 13.81 -9.29 -28.42
C LYS A 48 13.11 -10.08 -27.29
N LEU A 49 11.84 -10.42 -27.48
CA LEU A 49 11.09 -11.22 -26.52
C LEU A 49 11.60 -12.67 -26.52
N ALA A 50 11.73 -13.27 -25.35
CA ALA A 50 11.95 -14.72 -25.24
C ALA A 50 10.74 -15.49 -25.81
N ALA A 51 10.98 -16.68 -26.33
CA ALA A 51 9.91 -17.51 -26.88
C ALA A 51 8.87 -17.91 -25.81
N LYS A 52 9.29 -18.08 -24.56
CA LYS A 52 8.43 -18.40 -23.43
C LYS A 52 8.22 -17.15 -22.56
N GLN A 53 7.00 -16.67 -22.50
CA GLN A 53 6.59 -15.49 -21.71
C GLN A 53 5.92 -15.93 -20.40
N VAL A 54 6.71 -16.54 -19.52
CA VAL A 54 6.28 -17.04 -18.20
C VAL A 54 7.15 -16.43 -17.13
N LEU A 55 6.51 -15.83 -16.14
CA LEU A 55 7.16 -15.23 -14.96
C LEU A 55 6.84 -16.07 -13.73
N ASN A 56 7.88 -16.46 -12.96
CA ASN A 56 7.73 -17.27 -11.75
C ASN A 56 8.11 -16.45 -10.53
N LEU A 57 7.19 -16.34 -9.58
CA LEU A 57 7.30 -15.52 -8.38
C LEU A 57 6.95 -16.32 -7.12
N THR A 58 7.24 -15.74 -5.98
CA THR A 58 6.78 -16.24 -4.67
C THR A 58 6.12 -15.13 -3.88
N GLU A 59 5.13 -15.52 -3.08
CA GLU A 59 4.56 -14.70 -2.01
C GLU A 59 4.73 -15.41 -0.66
N ALA A 60 4.86 -14.63 0.41
CA ALA A 60 4.96 -15.20 1.75
C ALA A 60 3.58 -15.51 2.35
N GLN A 61 2.52 -14.99 1.75
CA GLN A 61 1.15 -15.07 2.24
C GLN A 61 0.21 -15.46 1.09
N GLU A 62 -0.88 -16.15 1.44
CA GLU A 62 -1.96 -16.46 0.51
C GLU A 62 -2.85 -15.23 0.24
N ILE A 63 -3.63 -15.27 -0.87
CA ILE A 63 -4.71 -14.31 -1.15
C ILE A 63 -5.87 -14.56 -0.18
N PRO A 64 -6.22 -13.62 0.72
CA PRO A 64 -7.36 -13.79 1.63
C PRO A 64 -8.72 -13.70 0.94
N SER A 65 -8.87 -12.84 -0.09
CA SER A 65 -10.13 -12.63 -0.80
C SER A 65 -9.93 -12.01 -2.18
N MET A 66 -10.69 -12.50 -3.15
CA MET A 66 -10.84 -11.87 -4.48
C MET A 66 -12.15 -11.07 -4.62
N ASP A 67 -12.91 -10.90 -3.55
CA ASP A 67 -14.05 -9.99 -3.50
C ASP A 67 -13.54 -8.56 -3.27
N SER A 68 -13.52 -7.74 -4.32
CA SER A 68 -13.00 -6.36 -4.28
C SER A 68 -13.73 -5.44 -3.30
N SER A 69 -14.97 -5.75 -2.93
CA SER A 69 -15.70 -5.02 -1.88
C SER A 69 -15.24 -5.41 -0.46
N LYS A 70 -14.65 -6.60 -0.28
CA LYS A 70 -14.28 -7.15 1.04
C LYS A 70 -12.77 -7.30 1.26
N ALA A 71 -11.95 -7.15 0.20
CA ALA A 71 -10.50 -7.20 0.31
C ALA A 71 -9.99 -6.05 1.19
N THR A 72 -9.03 -6.35 2.09
CA THR A 72 -8.46 -5.38 3.05
C THR A 72 -6.95 -5.42 3.12
N ASP A 73 -6.29 -6.19 2.24
CA ASP A 73 -4.89 -6.52 2.36
C ASP A 73 -4.12 -6.42 1.03
N GLN A 74 -2.80 -6.25 1.13
CA GLN A 74 -1.93 -6.03 -0.02
C GLN A 74 -1.85 -7.22 -0.97
N VAL A 75 -1.97 -8.47 -0.48
CA VAL A 75 -1.91 -9.65 -1.35
C VAL A 75 -3.16 -9.74 -2.23
N SER A 76 -4.33 -9.49 -1.62
CA SER A 76 -5.60 -9.38 -2.36
C SER A 76 -5.56 -8.24 -3.37
N PHE A 77 -5.10 -7.03 -2.98
CA PHE A 77 -5.01 -5.89 -3.89
C PHE A 77 -3.96 -6.10 -5.00
N LEU A 78 -2.84 -6.76 -4.72
CA LEU A 78 -1.88 -7.16 -5.74
C LEU A 78 -2.53 -8.06 -6.81
N ALA A 79 -3.26 -9.09 -6.39
CA ALA A 79 -3.96 -9.98 -7.31
C ALA A 79 -5.04 -9.22 -8.08
N LEU A 80 -5.92 -8.48 -7.39
CA LEU A 80 -7.00 -7.68 -7.98
C LEU A 80 -6.49 -6.67 -9.01
N ASN A 81 -5.40 -5.94 -8.71
CA ASN A 81 -4.81 -4.96 -9.64
C ASN A 81 -4.36 -5.59 -10.98
N ASN A 82 -4.06 -6.88 -11.00
CA ASN A 82 -3.60 -7.58 -12.19
C ASN A 82 -4.72 -8.33 -12.93
N VAL A 83 -5.83 -8.66 -12.26
CA VAL A 83 -6.95 -9.39 -12.89
C VAL A 83 -8.20 -8.54 -13.09
N MET A 84 -8.25 -7.35 -12.50
CA MET A 84 -9.35 -6.39 -12.62
C MET A 84 -8.85 -5.06 -13.18
N GLU A 85 -9.79 -4.22 -13.61
CA GLU A 85 -9.53 -2.85 -14.04
C GLU A 85 -10.69 -1.94 -13.65
N GLY A 86 -10.34 -0.80 -13.02
CA GLY A 86 -11.28 0.25 -12.64
C GLY A 86 -11.59 1.22 -13.78
N LEU A 87 -12.24 2.35 -13.45
CA LEU A 87 -12.43 3.43 -14.42
C LEU A 87 -11.09 3.94 -14.94
N TYR A 88 -10.14 4.15 -14.03
CA TYR A 88 -8.75 4.51 -14.31
C TYR A 88 -7.81 3.45 -13.74
N ARG A 89 -6.57 3.46 -14.18
CA ARG A 89 -5.47 2.61 -13.73
C ARG A 89 -4.20 3.45 -13.56
N LEU A 90 -3.33 3.09 -12.64
CA LEU A 90 -1.99 3.69 -12.56
C LEU A 90 -1.10 3.14 -13.68
N ASP A 91 -0.40 4.02 -14.37
CA ASP A 91 0.56 3.68 -15.42
C ASP A 91 1.98 3.42 -14.88
N LYS A 92 2.95 3.30 -15.78
CA LYS A 92 4.37 3.07 -15.45
C LYS A 92 4.99 4.20 -14.61
N ASP A 93 4.45 5.42 -14.71
CA ASP A 93 4.89 6.61 -13.99
C ASP A 93 4.01 6.91 -12.76
N ASN A 94 3.14 5.98 -12.38
CA ASN A 94 2.19 6.10 -11.27
C ASN A 94 1.17 7.24 -11.43
N LYS A 95 0.80 7.54 -12.67
CA LYS A 95 -0.26 8.49 -13.00
C LYS A 95 -1.54 7.75 -13.34
N ALA A 96 -2.68 8.31 -12.93
CA ALA A 96 -3.97 7.79 -13.34
C ALA A 96 -4.16 7.97 -14.85
N THR A 97 -4.32 6.87 -15.57
CA THR A 97 -4.56 6.81 -17.01
C THR A 97 -5.84 6.04 -17.32
N PRO A 98 -6.45 6.22 -18.49
CA PRO A 98 -7.65 5.50 -18.89
C PRO A 98 -7.54 3.98 -18.66
N GLY A 99 -8.57 3.43 -18.02
CA GLY A 99 -8.81 2.01 -17.84
C GLY A 99 -10.08 1.60 -18.58
N VAL A 100 -11.14 1.21 -17.83
CA VAL A 100 -12.46 0.98 -18.44
C VAL A 100 -13.08 2.29 -18.94
N ALA A 101 -12.79 3.45 -18.32
CA ALA A 101 -13.19 4.74 -18.86
C ALA A 101 -12.14 5.28 -19.84
N GLU A 102 -12.57 5.71 -21.01
CA GLU A 102 -11.73 6.37 -22.02
C GLU A 102 -11.45 7.83 -21.65
N SER A 103 -12.42 8.50 -21.01
CA SER A 103 -12.34 9.91 -20.64
C SER A 103 -13.37 10.26 -19.57
N TYR A 104 -13.22 11.46 -19.01
CA TYR A 104 -14.25 12.05 -18.13
C TYR A 104 -14.40 13.56 -18.39
N LYS A 105 -15.57 14.08 -18.01
CA LYS A 105 -15.83 15.51 -17.85
C LYS A 105 -16.05 15.79 -16.38
N LYS A 106 -15.51 16.92 -15.90
CA LYS A 106 -15.67 17.38 -14.52
C LYS A 106 -16.39 18.72 -14.54
N SER A 107 -17.35 18.92 -13.63
CA SER A 107 -18.02 20.21 -13.43
C SER A 107 -17.08 21.26 -12.84
N ASP A 108 -17.41 22.54 -13.01
CA ASP A 108 -16.58 23.66 -12.56
C ASP A 108 -16.41 23.68 -11.02
N ASP A 109 -17.43 23.23 -10.28
CA ASP A 109 -17.37 23.08 -8.82
C ASP A 109 -16.59 21.85 -8.36
N GLY A 110 -16.13 21.00 -9.30
CA GLY A 110 -15.34 19.81 -9.03
C GLY A 110 -16.09 18.65 -8.37
N LYS A 111 -17.42 18.71 -8.28
CA LYS A 111 -18.23 17.71 -7.58
C LYS A 111 -18.91 16.70 -8.50
N LYS A 112 -19.03 16.96 -9.79
CA LYS A 112 -19.68 16.05 -10.75
C LYS A 112 -18.68 15.57 -11.79
N TYR A 113 -18.72 14.28 -12.04
CA TYR A 113 -17.92 13.60 -13.06
C TYR A 113 -18.84 12.81 -13.98
N THR A 114 -18.60 12.91 -15.28
CA THR A 114 -19.27 12.09 -16.29
C THR A 114 -18.21 11.30 -17.03
N PHE A 115 -18.14 10.00 -16.79
CA PHE A 115 -17.18 9.10 -17.41
C PHE A 115 -17.79 8.48 -18.68
N THR A 116 -17.01 8.46 -19.75
CA THR A 116 -17.32 7.72 -20.98
C THR A 116 -16.57 6.40 -20.97
N LEU A 117 -17.28 5.27 -21.02
CA LEU A 117 -16.69 3.94 -20.93
C LEU A 117 -16.29 3.38 -22.31
N ASN A 118 -15.24 2.57 -22.31
CA ASN A 118 -14.73 1.86 -23.47
C ASN A 118 -15.68 0.71 -23.86
N LYS A 119 -16.30 0.80 -25.01
CA LYS A 119 -17.23 -0.21 -25.55
C LYS A 119 -16.58 -1.57 -25.83
N ASN A 120 -15.24 -1.63 -25.87
CA ASN A 120 -14.49 -2.87 -26.04
C ASN A 120 -14.14 -3.54 -24.71
N ALA A 121 -14.41 -2.90 -23.56
CA ALA A 121 -14.18 -3.50 -22.25
C ALA A 121 -15.13 -4.68 -22.03
N LYS A 122 -14.56 -5.85 -21.70
CA LYS A 122 -15.31 -7.11 -21.53
C LYS A 122 -14.88 -7.83 -20.26
N TRP A 123 -15.81 -8.53 -19.71
CA TRP A 123 -15.56 -9.58 -18.72
C TRP A 123 -14.89 -10.80 -19.37
N SER A 124 -14.21 -11.61 -18.57
CA SER A 124 -13.52 -12.83 -19.03
C SER A 124 -14.45 -13.89 -19.66
N ASN A 125 -15.75 -13.82 -19.38
CA ASN A 125 -16.78 -14.65 -20.03
C ASN A 125 -17.30 -14.07 -21.37
N GLY A 126 -16.80 -12.89 -21.77
CA GLY A 126 -17.18 -12.22 -23.01
C GLY A 126 -18.31 -11.19 -22.89
N ASP A 127 -19.00 -11.11 -21.77
CA ASP A 127 -20.02 -10.08 -21.50
C ASP A 127 -19.39 -8.67 -21.54
N PRO A 128 -20.11 -7.62 -21.98
CA PRO A 128 -19.61 -6.25 -21.92
C PRO A 128 -19.48 -5.77 -20.46
N VAL A 129 -18.46 -4.96 -20.17
CA VAL A 129 -18.39 -4.18 -18.93
C VAL A 129 -19.16 -2.89 -19.15
N THR A 130 -20.11 -2.60 -18.28
CA THR A 130 -21.05 -1.48 -18.42
C THR A 130 -21.04 -0.56 -17.20
N ALA A 131 -21.65 0.61 -17.33
CA ALA A 131 -21.85 1.54 -16.23
C ALA A 131 -22.67 0.91 -15.07
N LYS A 132 -23.56 -0.05 -15.38
CA LYS A 132 -24.34 -0.76 -14.37
C LYS A 132 -23.47 -1.61 -13.44
N ASP A 133 -22.36 -2.18 -13.95
CA ASP A 133 -21.42 -2.97 -13.15
C ASP A 133 -20.73 -2.11 -12.10
N PHE A 134 -20.41 -0.85 -12.43
CA PHE A 134 -19.88 0.12 -11.47
C PHE A 134 -20.94 0.55 -10.44
N VAL A 135 -22.16 0.87 -10.90
CA VAL A 135 -23.26 1.24 -9.99
C VAL A 135 -23.55 0.13 -8.99
N TYR A 136 -23.62 -1.12 -9.47
CA TYR A 136 -23.85 -2.28 -8.62
C TYR A 136 -22.71 -2.45 -7.59
N SER A 137 -21.45 -2.43 -8.07
CA SER A 137 -20.28 -2.61 -7.22
C SER A 137 -20.20 -1.56 -6.12
N TRP A 138 -20.37 -0.27 -6.47
CA TRP A 138 -20.24 0.82 -5.53
C TRP A 138 -21.38 0.82 -4.50
N LYS A 139 -22.61 0.53 -4.94
CA LYS A 139 -23.73 0.33 -4.01
C LYS A 139 -23.44 -0.83 -3.05
N ARG A 140 -22.93 -1.95 -3.56
CA ARG A 140 -22.57 -3.11 -2.74
C ARG A 140 -21.48 -2.77 -1.72
N ALA A 141 -20.45 -2.03 -2.11
CA ALA A 141 -19.35 -1.66 -1.21
C ALA A 141 -19.82 -0.76 -0.05
N VAL A 142 -20.80 0.15 -0.27
CA VAL A 142 -21.31 1.04 0.79
C VAL A 142 -22.51 0.47 1.54
N ASP A 143 -23.12 -0.63 1.06
CA ASP A 143 -24.20 -1.29 1.78
C ASP A 143 -23.66 -1.90 3.08
N LYS A 144 -24.23 -1.48 4.23
CA LYS A 144 -23.86 -1.99 5.55
C LYS A 144 -23.96 -3.52 5.66
N ASN A 145 -24.86 -4.15 4.90
CA ASN A 145 -25.04 -5.60 4.91
C ASN A 145 -23.88 -6.35 4.22
N THR A 146 -23.12 -5.68 3.39
CA THR A 146 -21.89 -6.23 2.80
C THR A 146 -20.76 -6.31 3.83
N ALA A 147 -20.82 -5.47 4.88
CA ALA A 147 -19.80 -5.37 5.91
C ALA A 147 -18.39 -5.11 5.32
N ALA A 148 -18.32 -4.25 4.30
CA ALA A 148 -17.06 -3.89 3.65
C ALA A 148 -16.26 -2.93 4.53
N GLU A 149 -15.11 -3.35 5.04
CA GLU A 149 -14.24 -2.50 5.88
C GLU A 149 -13.71 -1.29 5.10
N TYR A 150 -13.52 -1.43 3.79
CA TYR A 150 -13.09 -0.34 2.88
C TYR A 150 -14.23 0.56 2.36
N ALA A 151 -15.47 0.41 2.86
CA ALA A 151 -16.56 1.31 2.49
C ALA A 151 -16.21 2.80 2.68
N TYR A 152 -15.38 3.12 3.68
CA TYR A 152 -14.99 4.48 4.04
C TYR A 152 -14.20 5.22 2.94
N ILE A 153 -13.48 4.50 2.05
CA ILE A 153 -12.73 5.10 0.95
C ILE A 153 -13.67 5.71 -0.11
N MET A 154 -14.94 5.29 -0.10
CA MET A 154 -15.99 5.79 -0.99
C MET A 154 -16.82 6.92 -0.37
N PHE A 155 -16.55 7.35 0.89
CA PHE A 155 -17.38 8.34 1.59
C PHE A 155 -17.31 9.75 0.99
N ASP A 156 -16.42 9.99 0.04
CA ASP A 156 -16.42 11.18 -0.79
C ASP A 156 -17.54 11.18 -1.86
N VAL A 157 -18.07 10.01 -2.21
CA VAL A 157 -19.25 9.88 -3.08
C VAL A 157 -20.49 10.29 -2.29
N LYS A 158 -21.33 11.12 -2.90
CA LYS A 158 -22.53 11.67 -2.26
C LYS A 158 -23.39 10.57 -1.62
N ASN A 159 -23.80 10.80 -0.38
CA ASN A 159 -24.58 9.92 0.48
C ASN A 159 -23.89 8.60 0.87
N ALA A 160 -22.68 8.26 0.40
CA ALA A 160 -22.03 6.98 0.68
C ALA A 160 -21.91 6.71 2.19
N LYS A 161 -21.45 7.69 2.97
CA LYS A 161 -21.35 7.57 4.44
C LYS A 161 -22.72 7.39 5.09
N ALA A 162 -23.70 8.19 4.73
CA ALA A 162 -25.05 8.10 5.30
C ALA A 162 -25.72 6.74 5.01
N ILE A 163 -25.49 6.20 3.82
CA ILE A 163 -25.94 4.85 3.43
C ILE A 163 -25.26 3.78 4.28
N ASN A 164 -23.94 3.85 4.40
CA ASN A 164 -23.17 2.87 5.18
C ASN A 164 -23.57 2.86 6.68
N GLU A 165 -23.89 4.04 7.22
CA GLU A 165 -24.42 4.20 8.57
C GLU A 165 -25.92 3.82 8.71
N GLY A 166 -26.59 3.45 7.61
CA GLY A 166 -28.03 3.13 7.59
C GLY A 166 -28.96 4.33 7.73
N LYS A 167 -28.46 5.53 7.47
CA LYS A 167 -29.20 6.81 7.59
C LYS A 167 -29.82 7.30 6.27
N ALA A 168 -29.43 6.69 5.14
CA ALA A 168 -29.97 7.01 3.82
C ALA A 168 -30.24 5.73 3.01
N PRO A 169 -31.22 5.74 2.08
CA PRO A 169 -31.47 4.62 1.20
C PRO A 169 -30.34 4.40 0.20
N LEU A 170 -30.08 3.13 -0.16
CA LEU A 170 -28.98 2.73 -1.05
C LEU A 170 -29.07 3.32 -2.46
N ASP A 171 -30.25 3.60 -2.96
CA ASP A 171 -30.51 4.19 -4.27
C ASP A 171 -30.20 5.68 -4.34
N THR A 172 -29.93 6.33 -3.21
CA THR A 172 -29.52 7.74 -3.13
C THR A 172 -28.02 7.96 -3.30
N LEU A 173 -27.23 6.88 -3.47
CA LEU A 173 -25.80 6.99 -3.72
C LEU A 173 -25.53 7.83 -4.97
N GLY A 174 -24.58 8.76 -4.88
CA GLY A 174 -24.18 9.66 -5.96
C GLY A 174 -23.51 8.98 -7.16
N VAL A 175 -24.05 7.86 -7.63
CA VAL A 175 -23.59 7.15 -8.83
C VAL A 175 -24.76 6.69 -9.67
N LYS A 176 -24.68 6.92 -11.00
CA LYS A 176 -25.77 6.60 -11.92
C LYS A 176 -25.25 6.16 -13.29
N ALA A 177 -25.78 5.07 -13.80
CA ALA A 177 -25.65 4.70 -15.21
C ALA A 177 -26.68 5.52 -16.02
N VAL A 178 -26.22 6.43 -16.86
CA VAL A 178 -27.08 7.21 -17.78
C VAL A 178 -27.50 6.31 -18.95
N ASP A 179 -26.54 5.55 -19.46
CA ASP A 179 -26.68 4.46 -20.40
C ASP A 179 -25.61 3.39 -20.09
N ASP A 180 -25.46 2.38 -20.97
CA ASP A 180 -24.51 1.29 -20.73
C ASP A 180 -23.04 1.75 -20.72
N TYR A 181 -22.70 2.90 -21.30
CA TYR A 181 -21.33 3.39 -21.45
C TYR A 181 -21.12 4.82 -20.92
N THR A 182 -22.10 5.35 -20.18
CA THR A 182 -22.00 6.68 -19.53
C THR A 182 -22.31 6.53 -18.05
N LEU A 183 -21.30 6.81 -17.20
CA LEU A 183 -21.40 6.78 -15.76
C LEU A 183 -21.30 8.20 -15.20
N GLU A 184 -22.31 8.63 -14.47
CA GLU A 184 -22.28 9.90 -13.69
C GLU A 184 -21.97 9.61 -12.24
N VAL A 185 -21.09 10.45 -11.65
CA VAL A 185 -20.72 10.40 -10.23
C VAL A 185 -20.85 11.80 -9.64
N GLU A 186 -21.48 11.90 -8.47
CA GLU A 186 -21.58 13.12 -7.68
C GLU A 186 -20.86 12.93 -6.34
N LEU A 187 -20.00 13.89 -5.96
CA LEU A 187 -19.24 13.89 -4.72
C LEU A 187 -19.85 14.83 -3.68
N GLU A 188 -19.64 14.55 -2.40
CA GLU A 188 -19.98 15.46 -1.29
C GLU A 188 -19.15 16.75 -1.37
N ASN A 189 -17.86 16.62 -1.64
CA ASN A 189 -16.89 17.70 -1.72
C ASN A 189 -15.99 17.53 -2.96
N PRO A 190 -15.36 18.61 -3.45
CA PRO A 190 -14.40 18.50 -4.55
C PRO A 190 -13.11 17.84 -4.07
N VAL A 191 -12.93 16.55 -4.36
CA VAL A 191 -11.76 15.76 -3.97
C VAL A 191 -10.72 15.79 -5.08
N PRO A 192 -9.51 16.35 -4.85
CA PRO A 192 -8.50 16.51 -5.89
C PRO A 192 -7.98 15.19 -6.47
N TYR A 193 -7.94 14.12 -5.67
CA TYR A 193 -7.41 12.80 -6.00
C TYR A 193 -8.51 11.77 -6.35
N PHE A 194 -9.74 12.22 -6.64
CA PHE A 194 -10.86 11.30 -6.90
C PHE A 194 -10.62 10.38 -8.10
N VAL A 195 -10.01 10.89 -9.19
CA VAL A 195 -9.74 10.07 -10.37
C VAL A 195 -8.73 8.97 -10.06
N GLU A 196 -7.70 9.27 -9.26
CA GLU A 196 -6.74 8.28 -8.77
C GLU A 196 -7.42 7.21 -7.92
N LEU A 197 -8.37 7.59 -7.05
CA LEU A 197 -9.14 6.62 -6.25
C LEU A 197 -9.90 5.61 -7.13
N THR A 198 -10.33 5.99 -8.33
CA THR A 198 -11.03 5.06 -9.23
C THR A 198 -10.14 3.93 -9.78
N SER A 199 -8.84 3.97 -9.50
CA SER A 199 -7.89 2.89 -9.76
C SER A 199 -7.73 1.91 -8.60
N PHE A 200 -8.31 2.19 -7.44
CA PHE A 200 -8.23 1.35 -6.25
C PHE A 200 -9.29 0.23 -6.26
N GLY A 201 -8.93 -0.93 -5.71
CA GLY A 201 -9.73 -2.16 -5.80
C GLY A 201 -11.20 -2.04 -5.42
N THR A 202 -11.55 -1.28 -4.37
CA THR A 202 -12.93 -1.10 -3.92
C THR A 202 -13.81 -0.39 -4.98
N PHE A 203 -13.21 0.39 -5.90
CA PHE A 203 -13.92 1.06 -7.00
C PHE A 203 -14.05 0.21 -8.27
N TYR A 204 -13.53 -1.01 -8.30
CA TYR A 204 -13.63 -1.88 -9.47
C TYR A 204 -15.07 -2.30 -9.75
N PRO A 205 -15.43 -2.55 -11.03
CA PRO A 205 -16.78 -3.01 -11.38
C PRO A 205 -17.00 -4.44 -10.90
N LEU A 206 -18.25 -4.82 -10.69
CA LEU A 206 -18.67 -6.19 -10.40
C LEU A 206 -19.87 -6.55 -11.28
N ASN A 207 -19.84 -7.73 -11.90
CA ASN A 207 -20.98 -8.24 -12.67
C ASN A 207 -22.08 -8.71 -11.70
N GLU A 208 -23.18 -7.96 -11.63
CA GLU A 208 -24.27 -8.21 -10.68
C GLU A 208 -24.84 -9.64 -10.81
N LYS A 209 -25.07 -10.10 -12.04
CA LYS A 209 -25.63 -11.43 -12.31
C LYS A 209 -24.71 -12.50 -11.73
N PHE A 210 -23.41 -12.40 -12.00
CA PHE A 210 -22.42 -13.37 -11.56
C PHE A 210 -22.27 -13.37 -10.04
N VAL A 211 -22.19 -12.18 -9.41
CA VAL A 211 -22.09 -12.07 -7.93
C VAL A 211 -23.31 -12.71 -7.27
N LYS A 212 -24.51 -12.43 -7.77
CA LYS A 212 -25.75 -13.03 -7.25
C LYS A 212 -25.81 -14.56 -7.44
N GLU A 213 -25.31 -15.06 -8.57
CA GLU A 213 -25.22 -16.50 -8.87
C GLU A 213 -24.28 -17.21 -7.90
N LYS A 214 -23.10 -16.64 -7.62
CA LYS A 214 -22.10 -17.22 -6.74
C LYS A 214 -22.43 -17.05 -5.25
N GLY A 215 -23.18 -16.01 -4.89
CA GLY A 215 -23.61 -15.73 -3.52
C GLY A 215 -22.43 -15.64 -2.56
N GLU A 216 -22.47 -16.40 -1.47
CA GLU A 216 -21.42 -16.41 -0.44
C GLU A 216 -20.07 -16.97 -0.92
N LYS A 217 -20.05 -17.70 -2.04
CA LYS A 217 -18.80 -18.22 -2.63
C LYS A 217 -18.06 -17.20 -3.48
N PHE A 218 -18.68 -16.05 -3.80
CA PHE A 218 -18.05 -15.03 -4.61
C PHE A 218 -16.70 -14.58 -4.03
N GLY A 219 -15.66 -14.61 -4.87
CA GLY A 219 -14.30 -14.18 -4.50
C GLY A 219 -13.51 -15.15 -3.61
N LEU A 220 -13.98 -16.39 -3.41
CA LEU A 220 -13.29 -17.40 -2.60
C LEU A 220 -12.49 -18.41 -3.43
N GLU A 221 -12.79 -18.55 -4.71
CA GLU A 221 -12.14 -19.47 -5.65
C GLU A 221 -11.93 -18.78 -7.02
N ALA A 222 -11.03 -19.33 -7.83
CA ALA A 222 -10.72 -18.77 -9.14
C ALA A 222 -11.94 -18.75 -10.08
N ASP A 223 -12.82 -19.73 -10.00
CA ASP A 223 -14.05 -19.85 -10.82
C ASP A 223 -15.27 -19.17 -10.19
N THR A 224 -15.10 -18.57 -9.01
CA THR A 224 -16.13 -17.77 -8.34
C THR A 224 -15.90 -16.26 -8.48
N THR A 225 -15.03 -15.85 -9.40
CA THR A 225 -14.75 -14.44 -9.74
C THR A 225 -14.75 -14.27 -11.26
N LEU A 226 -15.28 -13.15 -11.77
CA LEU A 226 -15.08 -12.71 -13.15
C LEU A 226 -14.00 -11.64 -13.20
N TYR A 227 -13.28 -11.59 -14.30
CA TYR A 227 -12.11 -10.74 -14.50
C TYR A 227 -12.32 -9.82 -15.70
N ASN A 228 -11.90 -8.58 -15.60
CA ASN A 228 -11.92 -7.60 -16.70
C ASN A 228 -10.57 -6.93 -16.94
N GLY A 229 -9.52 -7.39 -16.24
CA GLY A 229 -8.16 -6.86 -16.30
C GLY A 229 -7.24 -7.63 -17.26
N PRO A 230 -5.91 -7.33 -17.21
CA PRO A 230 -4.90 -7.91 -18.11
C PRO A 230 -4.78 -9.43 -18.02
N PHE A 231 -5.06 -10.01 -16.86
CA PHE A 231 -4.96 -11.44 -16.59
C PHE A 231 -6.26 -11.98 -15.99
N THR A 232 -6.37 -13.30 -15.93
CA THR A 232 -7.38 -14.04 -15.18
C THR A 232 -6.68 -14.89 -14.13
N LEU A 233 -7.23 -14.98 -12.92
CA LEU A 233 -6.74 -15.89 -11.89
C LEU A 233 -7.17 -17.33 -12.23
N THR A 234 -6.22 -18.26 -12.17
CA THR A 234 -6.45 -19.68 -12.41
C THR A 234 -5.64 -20.52 -11.41
N ASP A 235 -5.95 -21.80 -11.31
CA ASP A 235 -5.20 -22.77 -10.50
C ASP A 235 -4.93 -22.27 -9.06
N TRP A 236 -5.88 -21.58 -8.46
CA TRP A 236 -5.74 -21.10 -7.08
C TRP A 236 -5.90 -22.26 -6.10
N LYS A 237 -4.79 -22.64 -5.49
CA LYS A 237 -4.70 -23.66 -4.44
C LYS A 237 -4.32 -23.00 -3.13
N HIS A 238 -5.24 -23.03 -2.19
CA HIS A 238 -5.06 -22.37 -0.90
C HIS A 238 -3.80 -22.85 -0.18
N GLU A 239 -3.03 -21.90 0.37
CA GLU A 239 -1.74 -22.10 1.05
C GLU A 239 -0.60 -22.66 0.16
N GLU A 240 -0.86 -22.98 -1.13
CA GLU A 240 0.16 -23.48 -2.07
C GLU A 240 0.57 -22.41 -3.10
N GLY A 241 -0.41 -21.72 -3.71
CA GLY A 241 -0.15 -20.71 -4.73
C GLY A 241 -1.27 -20.54 -5.75
N TRP A 242 -1.01 -19.71 -6.74
CA TRP A 242 -1.98 -19.39 -7.80
C TRP A 242 -1.28 -19.05 -9.11
N LYS A 243 -2.06 -19.01 -10.19
CA LYS A 243 -1.59 -18.59 -11.51
C LYS A 243 -2.45 -17.47 -12.07
N LEU A 244 -1.79 -16.55 -12.75
CA LEU A 244 -2.44 -15.56 -13.60
C LEU A 244 -2.16 -15.92 -15.05
N LYS A 245 -3.20 -16.04 -15.87
CA LYS A 245 -3.09 -16.26 -17.32
C LYS A 245 -3.56 -15.02 -18.06
N LYS A 246 -2.92 -14.70 -19.18
CA LYS A 246 -3.29 -13.60 -20.05
C LYS A 246 -4.77 -13.67 -20.41
N ASN A 247 -5.48 -12.55 -20.20
CA ASN A 247 -6.90 -12.45 -20.50
C ASN A 247 -7.10 -12.09 -21.98
N ALA A 248 -7.57 -13.06 -22.77
CA ALA A 248 -7.86 -12.85 -24.20
C ALA A 248 -9.00 -11.83 -24.46
N GLN A 249 -9.89 -11.63 -23.48
CA GLN A 249 -11.02 -10.68 -23.57
C GLN A 249 -10.64 -9.26 -23.12
N TYR A 250 -9.44 -9.07 -22.56
CA TYR A 250 -9.01 -7.75 -22.11
C TYR A 250 -8.87 -6.78 -23.29
N TRP A 251 -9.48 -5.60 -23.20
CA TRP A 251 -9.54 -4.64 -24.31
C TRP A 251 -8.17 -4.19 -24.81
N ASP A 252 -7.16 -4.14 -23.91
CA ASP A 252 -5.77 -3.78 -24.24
C ASP A 252 -4.82 -5.00 -24.17
N ASN A 253 -5.29 -6.19 -24.57
CA ASN A 253 -4.51 -7.43 -24.49
C ASN A 253 -3.24 -7.43 -25.34
N LYS A 254 -3.14 -6.55 -26.35
CA LYS A 254 -1.95 -6.37 -27.20
C LYS A 254 -0.76 -5.82 -26.44
N THR A 255 -1.01 -5.02 -25.40
CA THR A 255 0.03 -4.50 -24.50
C THR A 255 0.62 -5.60 -23.60
N VAL A 256 -0.20 -6.57 -23.21
CA VAL A 256 0.22 -7.67 -22.33
C VAL A 256 1.08 -8.66 -23.08
N LYS A 257 2.32 -8.86 -22.62
CA LYS A 257 3.30 -9.77 -23.26
C LYS A 257 3.41 -11.11 -22.53
N LEU A 258 3.33 -11.11 -21.19
CA LEU A 258 3.34 -12.35 -20.42
C LEU A 258 2.10 -13.19 -20.74
N GLU A 259 2.30 -14.48 -20.95
CA GLU A 259 1.21 -15.46 -21.13
C GLU A 259 0.76 -16.05 -19.79
N GLU A 260 1.69 -16.19 -18.84
CA GLU A 260 1.44 -16.78 -17.53
C GLU A 260 2.34 -16.17 -16.44
N ILE A 261 1.81 -16.01 -15.24
CA ILE A 261 2.55 -15.67 -14.03
C ILE A 261 2.20 -16.71 -12.97
N ASN A 262 3.23 -17.38 -12.44
CA ASN A 262 3.09 -18.37 -11.38
C ASN A 262 3.49 -17.76 -10.05
N PHE A 263 2.66 -17.90 -9.04
CA PHE A 263 2.94 -17.54 -7.66
C PHE A 263 2.92 -18.79 -6.78
N ASN A 264 4.03 -19.06 -6.08
CA ASN A 264 4.09 -20.07 -5.04
C ASN A 264 4.06 -19.39 -3.68
N VAL A 265 3.27 -19.91 -2.75
CA VAL A 265 3.29 -19.45 -1.34
C VAL A 265 4.48 -20.11 -0.65
N VAL A 266 5.49 -19.31 -0.31
CA VAL A 266 6.72 -19.78 0.33
C VAL A 266 7.03 -18.89 1.53
N LYS A 267 6.75 -19.39 2.73
CA LYS A 267 6.90 -18.64 4.00
C LYS A 267 8.34 -18.56 4.49
N ASP A 268 9.18 -19.53 4.08
CA ASP A 268 10.60 -19.65 4.46
C ASP A 268 11.50 -18.88 3.48
N SER A 269 12.28 -17.92 3.98
CA SER A 269 13.14 -17.06 3.15
C SER A 269 14.32 -17.80 2.55
N GLY A 270 14.88 -18.80 3.24
CA GLY A 270 15.94 -19.66 2.71
C GLY A 270 15.47 -20.48 1.51
N THR A 271 14.26 -21.03 1.60
CA THR A 271 13.62 -21.74 0.48
C THR A 271 13.42 -20.83 -0.72
N ARG A 272 12.96 -19.56 -0.53
CA ARG A 272 12.83 -18.60 -1.63
C ARG A 272 14.17 -18.33 -2.31
N VAL A 273 15.24 -18.16 -1.54
CA VAL A 273 16.60 -17.96 -2.08
C VAL A 273 17.06 -19.18 -2.89
N ASN A 274 16.85 -20.41 -2.39
CA ASN A 274 17.18 -21.64 -3.10
C ASN A 274 16.40 -21.79 -4.42
N LEU A 275 15.12 -21.42 -4.44
CA LEU A 275 14.30 -21.41 -5.66
C LEU A 275 14.82 -20.40 -6.69
N TYR A 276 15.30 -19.23 -6.25
CA TYR A 276 15.92 -18.25 -7.12
C TYR A 276 17.25 -18.76 -7.70
N GLU A 277 18.14 -19.33 -6.88
CA GLU A 277 19.42 -19.87 -7.30
C GLU A 277 19.27 -21.03 -8.29
N SER A 278 18.31 -21.92 -8.05
CA SER A 278 18.01 -23.05 -8.95
C SER A 278 17.27 -22.64 -10.23
N GLY A 279 16.88 -21.35 -10.37
CA GLY A 279 16.17 -20.85 -11.54
C GLY A 279 14.68 -21.20 -11.60
N GLN A 280 14.11 -21.67 -10.50
CA GLN A 280 12.68 -21.99 -10.41
C GLN A 280 11.81 -20.74 -10.25
N ILE A 281 12.36 -19.66 -9.69
CA ILE A 281 11.72 -18.34 -9.65
C ILE A 281 12.63 -17.29 -10.27
N ASP A 282 12.03 -16.20 -10.73
CA ASP A 282 12.69 -15.14 -11.49
C ASP A 282 12.97 -13.89 -10.65
N ARG A 283 12.32 -13.75 -9.49
CA ARG A 283 12.48 -12.63 -8.55
C ARG A 283 12.23 -13.10 -7.12
N SER A 284 13.01 -12.60 -6.16
CA SER A 284 12.85 -12.88 -4.73
C SER A 284 13.14 -11.65 -3.89
N GLY A 285 12.34 -11.43 -2.86
CA GLY A 285 12.70 -10.54 -1.75
C GLY A 285 13.73 -11.24 -0.85
N LEU A 286 14.68 -10.45 -0.33
CA LEU A 286 15.74 -10.89 0.56
C LEU A 286 15.61 -10.24 1.93
N VAL A 287 15.97 -10.96 2.97
CA VAL A 287 15.99 -10.48 4.35
C VAL A 287 17.22 -11.01 5.10
N SER A 288 17.60 -10.32 6.18
CA SER A 288 18.66 -10.75 7.10
C SER A 288 19.99 -11.07 6.39
N GLU A 289 20.56 -12.24 6.68
CA GLU A 289 21.85 -12.73 6.13
C GLU A 289 21.86 -12.87 4.60
N PHE A 290 20.73 -13.12 3.98
CA PHE A 290 20.65 -13.26 2.53
C PHE A 290 20.92 -11.95 1.79
N VAL A 291 20.61 -10.80 2.39
CA VAL A 291 20.91 -9.49 1.78
C VAL A 291 22.41 -9.30 1.61
N ASP A 292 23.20 -9.64 2.63
CA ASP A 292 24.66 -9.50 2.59
C ASP A 292 25.30 -10.38 1.51
N LYS A 293 24.76 -11.60 1.31
CA LYS A 293 25.19 -12.51 0.25
C LYS A 293 25.02 -11.92 -1.15
N TYR A 294 23.99 -11.11 -1.36
CA TYR A 294 23.62 -10.61 -2.70
C TYR A 294 23.97 -9.14 -2.98
N LYS A 295 24.49 -8.37 -2.00
CA LYS A 295 24.80 -6.94 -2.19
C LYS A 295 25.69 -6.61 -3.41
N SER A 296 26.56 -7.52 -3.82
CA SER A 296 27.43 -7.36 -5.00
C SER A 296 26.91 -8.05 -6.27
N ASN A 297 25.75 -8.72 -6.18
CA ASN A 297 25.15 -9.38 -7.33
C ASN A 297 24.53 -8.33 -8.27
N PRO A 298 24.77 -8.37 -9.61
CA PRO A 298 24.18 -7.41 -10.54
C PRO A 298 22.65 -7.45 -10.59
N ASP A 299 22.03 -8.54 -10.18
CA ASP A 299 20.58 -8.70 -10.09
C ASP A 299 19.97 -8.06 -8.82
N PHE A 300 20.83 -7.59 -7.89
CA PHE A 300 20.41 -7.04 -6.61
C PHE A 300 20.08 -5.55 -6.72
N TYR A 301 18.98 -5.14 -6.11
CA TYR A 301 18.63 -3.74 -5.87
C TYR A 301 17.80 -3.58 -4.59
N THR A 302 17.73 -2.36 -4.10
CA THR A 302 16.83 -2.00 -2.99
C THR A 302 15.75 -1.06 -3.49
N GLN A 303 14.55 -1.19 -2.95
CA GLN A 303 13.37 -0.40 -3.27
C GLN A 303 12.80 0.19 -1.99
N LYS A 304 12.53 1.50 -1.99
CA LYS A 304 11.80 2.15 -0.90
C LYS A 304 10.31 1.96 -1.12
N THR A 305 9.60 1.66 -0.06
CA THR A 305 8.13 1.51 -0.08
C THR A 305 7.53 2.49 0.92
N PRO A 306 6.49 3.26 0.55
CA PRO A 306 5.87 4.22 1.45
C PRO A 306 4.89 3.53 2.43
N SER A 307 5.34 2.45 3.05
CA SER A 307 4.58 1.71 4.05
C SER A 307 5.28 1.81 5.41
N THR A 308 4.51 1.96 6.46
CA THR A 308 5.01 1.99 7.83
C THR A 308 4.49 0.79 8.60
N PHE A 309 5.41 0.09 9.27
CA PHE A 309 5.10 -1.00 10.18
C PHE A 309 5.11 -0.51 11.63
N PHE A 310 4.19 -1.03 12.42
CA PHE A 310 3.97 -0.63 13.80
C PHE A 310 3.34 -1.76 14.62
N LEU A 311 3.41 -1.66 15.93
CA LEU A 311 2.57 -2.45 16.81
C LEU A 311 1.23 -1.73 16.98
N ARG A 312 0.12 -2.43 16.73
CA ARG A 312 -1.21 -2.04 17.20
C ARG A 312 -1.28 -2.34 18.69
N LEU A 313 -1.73 -1.37 19.48
CA LEU A 313 -1.87 -1.48 20.92
C LEU A 313 -3.37 -1.49 21.24
N ASN A 314 -3.94 -2.69 21.32
CA ASN A 314 -5.38 -2.84 21.41
C ASN A 314 -5.92 -2.48 22.81
N GLN A 315 -6.71 -1.43 22.87
CA GLN A 315 -7.28 -0.88 24.10
C GLN A 315 -8.60 -1.54 24.50
N LYS A 316 -9.20 -2.33 23.59
CA LYS A 316 -10.48 -3.03 23.80
C LYS A 316 -10.41 -4.45 23.24
N ARG A 317 -10.82 -5.46 24.02
CA ARG A 317 -10.95 -6.85 23.57
C ARG A 317 -12.27 -7.42 24.07
N GLY A 318 -13.05 -7.99 23.17
CA GLY A 318 -14.39 -8.49 23.54
C GLY A 318 -15.31 -7.42 24.16
N GLY A 319 -15.17 -6.17 23.73
CA GLY A 319 -15.95 -5.04 24.24
C GLY A 319 -15.48 -4.48 25.59
N GLN A 320 -14.46 -5.08 26.22
CA GLN A 320 -13.92 -4.67 27.51
C GLN A 320 -12.58 -3.92 27.33
N ASP A 321 -12.28 -3.00 28.23
CA ASP A 321 -10.98 -2.33 28.27
C ASP A 321 -9.88 -3.33 28.65
N THR A 322 -8.79 -3.33 27.90
CA THR A 322 -7.57 -4.11 28.18
C THR A 322 -6.62 -3.34 29.10
N VAL A 323 -5.55 -3.99 29.55
CA VAL A 323 -4.45 -3.30 30.27
C VAL A 323 -3.82 -2.19 29.41
N LEU A 324 -3.89 -2.32 28.09
CA LEU A 324 -3.38 -1.33 27.13
C LEU A 324 -4.25 -0.06 27.02
N LYS A 325 -5.39 0.01 27.74
CA LYS A 325 -6.09 1.29 27.96
C LYS A 325 -5.24 2.28 28.77
N ASN A 326 -4.34 1.77 29.61
CA ASN A 326 -3.38 2.59 30.33
C ASN A 326 -2.34 3.21 29.36
N LYS A 327 -2.31 4.54 29.28
CA LYS A 327 -1.42 5.29 28.38
C LYS A 327 0.06 5.10 28.72
N ASP A 328 0.39 5.03 30.01
CA ASP A 328 1.78 4.86 30.43
C ASP A 328 2.30 3.46 30.03
N LEU A 329 1.47 2.41 30.06
CA LEU A 329 1.83 1.10 29.55
C LEU A 329 2.11 1.15 28.03
N ARG A 330 1.27 1.83 27.25
CA ARG A 330 1.49 1.98 25.80
C ARG A 330 2.78 2.75 25.51
N LEU A 331 3.05 3.85 26.25
CA LEU A 331 4.28 4.62 26.10
C LEU A 331 5.52 3.83 26.53
N ALA A 332 5.42 3.00 27.57
CA ALA A 332 6.48 2.10 27.98
C ALA A 332 6.85 1.14 26.86
N ILE A 333 5.86 0.45 26.28
CA ILE A 333 6.04 -0.49 25.16
C ILE A 333 6.66 0.24 23.95
N ALA A 334 6.07 1.37 23.53
CA ALA A 334 6.49 2.09 22.32
C ALA A 334 7.93 2.63 22.36
N LYS A 335 8.50 2.81 23.56
CA LYS A 335 9.85 3.36 23.77
C LYS A 335 10.92 2.33 24.13
N ALA A 336 10.53 1.04 24.31
CA ALA A 336 11.39 0.05 24.95
C ALA A 336 12.29 -0.76 24.02
N TYR A 337 12.11 -0.72 22.70
CA TYR A 337 12.83 -1.59 21.75
C TYR A 337 13.78 -0.81 20.82
N ASP A 338 14.87 -1.49 20.40
CA ASP A 338 15.86 -0.95 19.48
C ASP A 338 15.42 -1.06 18.03
N LYS A 339 14.87 0.02 17.47
CA LYS A 339 14.43 0.11 16.08
C LYS A 339 15.58 -0.04 15.08
N LYS A 340 16.81 0.38 15.44
CA LYS A 340 17.98 0.22 14.56
C LYS A 340 18.44 -1.24 14.52
N GLY A 341 18.46 -1.92 15.66
CA GLY A 341 18.72 -3.36 15.71
C GLY A 341 17.70 -4.14 14.88
N LEU A 342 16.42 -3.78 14.99
CA LEU A 342 15.37 -4.38 14.17
C LEU A 342 15.63 -4.20 12.67
N THR A 343 15.90 -2.97 12.21
CA THR A 343 16.03 -2.69 10.76
C THR A 343 17.35 -3.13 10.17
N ASN A 344 18.48 -2.96 10.91
CA ASN A 344 19.81 -3.17 10.35
C ASN A 344 20.33 -4.59 10.54
N VAL A 345 19.74 -5.36 11.49
CA VAL A 345 20.20 -6.72 11.82
C VAL A 345 19.11 -7.75 11.51
N ILE A 346 17.90 -7.57 12.05
CA ILE A 346 16.84 -8.57 11.88
C ILE A 346 16.27 -8.55 10.46
N LEU A 347 15.92 -7.36 9.94
CA LEU A 347 15.39 -7.20 8.57
C LEU A 347 16.50 -7.12 7.54
N ASN A 348 17.43 -6.19 7.71
CA ASN A 348 18.55 -5.88 6.80
C ASN A 348 18.14 -5.75 5.33
N ASP A 349 16.90 -5.30 5.06
CA ASP A 349 16.25 -5.31 3.75
C ASP A 349 16.12 -3.91 3.12
N GLY A 350 16.74 -2.90 3.72
CA GLY A 350 16.61 -1.49 3.33
C GLY A 350 15.53 -0.75 4.09
N SER A 351 14.82 -1.40 5.00
CA SER A 351 13.92 -0.76 5.96
C SER A 351 14.67 0.22 6.85
N THR A 352 14.00 1.30 7.25
CA THR A 352 14.58 2.35 8.11
C THR A 352 13.76 2.54 9.38
N PRO A 353 14.40 2.81 10.54
CA PRO A 353 13.67 3.07 11.79
C PRO A 353 12.61 4.16 11.60
N ALA A 354 11.40 3.93 12.11
CA ALA A 354 10.33 4.93 12.12
C ALA A 354 9.94 5.32 13.55
N ASP A 355 9.87 6.62 13.78
CA ASP A 355 9.35 7.25 15.00
C ASP A 355 8.02 7.97 14.71
N TYR A 356 7.34 7.56 13.62
CA TYR A 356 6.25 8.24 12.96
C TYR A 356 5.29 7.24 12.29
N LEU A 357 4.14 7.74 11.81
CA LEU A 357 3.17 6.96 11.03
C LEU A 357 3.26 7.29 9.52
N VAL A 358 3.15 8.56 9.15
CA VAL A 358 3.24 9.00 7.75
C VAL A 358 4.69 8.89 7.25
N PRO A 359 4.98 8.11 6.19
CA PRO A 359 6.35 7.84 5.74
C PRO A 359 7.12 9.07 5.26
N LYS A 360 8.44 8.97 5.28
CA LYS A 360 9.35 9.92 4.60
C LYS A 360 9.17 9.84 3.10
N GLU A 361 9.32 10.98 2.42
CA GLU A 361 9.27 11.08 0.95
C GLU A 361 7.92 10.69 0.33
N PHE A 362 6.85 10.62 1.15
CA PHE A 362 5.52 10.23 0.71
C PHE A 362 4.67 11.41 0.24
N ALA A 363 4.56 12.45 1.04
CA ALA A 363 3.70 13.59 0.77
C ALA A 363 4.42 14.92 0.99
N LYS A 364 4.05 15.92 0.17
CA LYS A 364 4.63 17.27 0.25
C LYS A 364 3.53 18.30 0.50
N SER A 365 3.89 19.31 1.31
CA SER A 365 3.06 20.49 1.50
C SER A 365 2.85 21.27 0.20
N PRO A 366 1.89 22.21 0.14
CA PRO A 366 1.76 23.15 -0.97
C PRO A 366 3.06 23.88 -1.31
N ASP A 367 3.92 24.13 -0.29
CA ASP A 367 5.23 24.77 -0.44
C ASP A 367 6.37 23.77 -0.81
N GLY A 368 6.04 22.50 -1.09
CA GLY A 368 6.96 21.47 -1.52
C GLY A 368 7.79 20.81 -0.41
N LYS A 369 7.50 21.08 0.87
CA LYS A 369 8.18 20.46 2.01
C LYS A 369 7.61 19.07 2.30
N ASP A 370 8.49 18.13 2.59
CA ASP A 370 8.12 16.77 2.97
C ASP A 370 7.41 16.74 4.33
N PHE A 371 6.32 15.95 4.44
CA PHE A 371 5.51 15.83 5.65
C PHE A 371 6.35 15.49 6.87
N ARG A 372 7.26 14.50 6.72
CA ARG A 372 8.13 14.06 7.80
C ARG A 372 9.14 15.10 8.22
N LYS A 373 9.69 15.89 7.27
CA LYS A 373 10.61 16.98 7.59
C LYS A 373 9.95 18.08 8.43
N GLU A 374 8.66 18.34 8.22
CA GLU A 374 7.92 19.31 9.02
C GLU A 374 7.50 18.76 10.39
N ASN A 375 6.99 17.52 10.44
CA ASN A 375 6.47 16.94 11.70
C ASN A 375 7.57 16.30 12.56
N GLY A 376 8.73 15.98 11.98
CA GLY A 376 9.88 15.39 12.70
C GLY A 376 9.61 13.96 13.21
N ASP A 377 10.49 13.49 14.07
CA ASP A 377 10.39 12.19 14.72
C ASP A 377 9.70 12.37 16.07
N ILE A 378 8.56 11.69 16.29
CA ILE A 378 7.68 11.97 17.45
C ILE A 378 7.87 10.93 18.56
N LEU A 379 7.74 9.64 18.24
CA LEU A 379 7.73 8.56 19.24
C LEU A 379 9.04 7.76 19.19
N LYS A 380 10.12 8.39 19.67
CA LYS A 380 11.48 7.82 19.66
C LYS A 380 11.66 6.73 20.72
N THR A 381 12.54 5.78 20.42
CA THR A 381 13.08 4.86 21.41
C THR A 381 13.77 5.65 22.54
N ASP A 382 13.42 5.34 23.78
CA ASP A 382 14.02 5.91 24.99
C ASP A 382 13.76 4.95 26.16
N VAL A 383 14.70 4.04 26.37
CA VAL A 383 14.56 2.97 27.37
C VAL A 383 14.44 3.53 28.81
N LYS A 384 15.07 4.68 29.09
CA LYS A 384 14.94 5.30 30.39
C LYS A 384 13.51 5.76 30.65
N LYS A 385 12.94 6.51 29.71
CA LYS A 385 11.52 6.92 29.78
C LYS A 385 10.56 5.73 29.69
N ALA A 386 10.90 4.69 28.94
CA ALA A 386 10.11 3.47 28.92
C ALA A 386 9.96 2.86 30.32
N LYS A 387 11.07 2.77 31.07
CA LYS A 387 11.06 2.29 32.46
C LYS A 387 10.28 3.21 33.42
N GLU A 388 10.41 4.52 33.27
CA GLU A 388 9.63 5.50 34.04
C GLU A 388 8.11 5.33 33.80
N HIS A 389 7.70 5.19 32.56
CA HIS A 389 6.30 4.91 32.19
C HIS A 389 5.84 3.53 32.68
N TRP A 390 6.72 2.51 32.63
CA TRP A 390 6.41 1.17 33.11
C TRP A 390 6.11 1.15 34.62
N GLU A 391 6.93 1.82 35.42
CA GLU A 391 6.69 1.92 36.87
C GLU A 391 5.36 2.63 37.19
N LYS A 392 5.04 3.70 36.46
CA LYS A 392 3.72 4.34 36.57
C LYS A 392 2.58 3.40 36.19
N ALA A 393 2.71 2.71 35.06
CA ALA A 393 1.69 1.76 34.59
C ALA A 393 1.44 0.65 35.63
N LYS A 394 2.49 0.05 36.21
CA LYS A 394 2.34 -0.95 37.26
C LYS A 394 1.55 -0.42 38.44
N LYS A 395 1.91 0.79 38.91
CA LYS A 395 1.20 1.45 40.01
C LYS A 395 -0.26 1.70 39.72
N ASP A 396 -0.56 2.25 38.53
CA ASP A 396 -1.93 2.60 38.14
C ASP A 396 -2.79 1.35 37.91
N LEU A 397 -2.20 0.27 37.41
CA LEU A 397 -2.88 -1.02 37.19
C LEU A 397 -2.95 -1.87 38.47
N GLY A 398 -2.19 -1.53 39.53
CA GLY A 398 -2.06 -2.37 40.72
C GLY A 398 -1.44 -3.75 40.44
N LYS A 399 -0.52 -3.84 39.45
CA LYS A 399 0.07 -5.11 38.98
C LYS A 399 1.59 -4.98 38.87
N GLU A 400 2.31 -5.89 39.53
CA GLU A 400 3.78 -6.00 39.39
C GLU A 400 4.17 -6.79 38.12
N GLN A 401 3.27 -7.63 37.63
CA GLN A 401 3.48 -8.44 36.45
C GLN A 401 2.31 -8.26 35.49
N VAL A 402 2.61 -8.17 34.20
CA VAL A 402 1.64 -8.05 33.10
C VAL A 402 2.02 -9.05 32.02
N THR A 403 1.06 -9.84 31.59
CA THR A 403 1.21 -10.73 30.43
C THR A 403 0.36 -10.21 29.29
N ILE A 404 0.94 -10.12 28.10
CA ILE A 404 0.29 -9.68 26.87
C ILE A 404 0.59 -10.64 25.72
N GLU A 405 -0.35 -10.77 24.80
CA GLU A 405 -0.22 -11.57 23.57
C GLU A 405 0.22 -10.67 22.42
N LEU A 406 1.26 -11.09 21.66
CA LEU A 406 1.66 -10.46 20.40
C LEU A 406 1.18 -11.31 19.23
N LEU A 407 0.12 -10.89 18.58
CA LEU A 407 -0.38 -11.45 17.33
C LEU A 407 0.57 -11.12 16.18
N ASN A 408 0.97 -12.15 15.43
CA ASN A 408 2.01 -12.05 14.42
C ASN A 408 1.65 -12.91 13.20
N TYR A 409 2.33 -12.66 12.08
CA TYR A 409 2.29 -13.55 10.90
C TYR A 409 3.07 -14.84 11.16
N ASP A 410 2.80 -15.87 10.36
CA ASP A 410 3.45 -17.18 10.49
C ASP A 410 4.67 -17.40 9.57
N SER A 411 5.09 -16.35 8.81
CA SER A 411 6.32 -16.39 8.03
C SER A 411 7.56 -16.37 8.93
N ASP A 412 8.68 -16.92 8.46
CA ASP A 412 9.93 -17.00 9.21
C ASP A 412 10.48 -15.62 9.59
N ASN A 413 10.42 -14.65 8.66
CA ASN A 413 10.83 -13.27 8.92
C ASN A 413 9.99 -12.61 10.02
N ALA A 414 8.68 -12.78 9.99
CA ALA A 414 7.80 -12.23 11.01
C ALA A 414 8.04 -12.88 12.38
N LYS A 415 8.34 -14.18 12.43
CA LYS A 415 8.72 -14.86 13.67
C LYS A 415 10.00 -14.26 14.26
N LYS A 416 11.05 -14.00 13.44
CA LYS A 416 12.28 -13.34 13.88
C LYS A 416 11.99 -11.93 14.45
N VAL A 417 11.12 -11.16 13.80
CA VAL A 417 10.67 -9.84 14.30
C VAL A 417 9.95 -9.98 15.65
N GLY A 418 9.04 -10.93 15.76
CA GLY A 418 8.30 -11.21 17.01
C GLY A 418 9.22 -11.57 18.17
N GLU A 419 10.16 -12.49 17.96
CA GLU A 419 11.16 -12.89 18.96
C GLU A 419 12.06 -11.73 19.39
N PHE A 420 12.50 -10.91 18.43
CA PHE A 420 13.28 -9.70 18.74
C PHE A 420 12.50 -8.73 19.61
N LEU A 421 11.25 -8.41 19.24
CA LEU A 421 10.40 -7.49 20.00
C LEU A 421 10.11 -8.04 21.40
N LYS A 422 9.78 -9.33 21.52
CA LYS A 422 9.62 -10.00 22.81
C LYS A 422 10.85 -9.84 23.68
N GLY A 423 12.04 -10.16 23.16
CA GLY A 423 13.30 -10.06 23.88
C GLY A 423 13.61 -8.64 24.37
N GLU A 424 13.42 -7.63 23.51
CA GLU A 424 13.65 -6.22 23.88
C GLU A 424 12.63 -5.72 24.92
N LEU A 425 11.35 -6.06 24.77
CA LEU A 425 10.30 -5.66 25.71
C LEU A 425 10.49 -6.29 27.09
N GLU A 426 10.71 -7.60 27.17
CA GLU A 426 10.91 -8.30 28.45
C GLU A 426 12.19 -7.88 29.18
N LYS A 427 13.27 -7.63 28.43
CA LYS A 427 14.55 -7.12 28.95
C LYS A 427 14.41 -5.71 29.54
N ASN A 428 13.69 -4.83 28.86
CA ASN A 428 13.63 -3.41 29.21
C ASN A 428 12.48 -3.05 30.16
N LEU A 429 11.45 -3.89 30.26
CA LEU A 429 10.27 -3.74 31.13
C LEU A 429 10.13 -4.96 32.07
N PRO A 430 10.94 -5.05 33.14
CA PRO A 430 10.93 -6.22 34.04
C PRO A 430 9.56 -6.44 34.66
N GLY A 431 9.04 -7.68 34.54
CA GLY A 431 7.67 -8.05 34.94
C GLY A 431 6.65 -8.06 33.79
N LEU A 432 7.07 -7.60 32.59
CA LEU A 432 6.28 -7.83 31.38
C LEU A 432 6.64 -9.20 30.78
N THR A 433 5.61 -9.96 30.41
CA THR A 433 5.73 -11.22 29.64
C THR A 433 4.99 -11.08 28.32
N VAL A 434 5.64 -11.42 27.22
CA VAL A 434 5.06 -11.37 25.86
C VAL A 434 4.91 -12.78 25.31
N ASN A 435 3.67 -13.19 25.03
CA ASN A 435 3.38 -14.47 24.41
C ASN A 435 3.18 -14.28 22.89
N LEU A 436 3.98 -14.95 22.09
CA LEU A 436 3.87 -14.87 20.62
C LEU A 436 2.73 -15.78 20.12
N LYS A 437 1.86 -15.21 19.29
CA LYS A 437 0.76 -15.91 18.61
C LYS A 437 0.90 -15.74 17.10
N ASN A 438 1.61 -16.67 16.48
CA ASN A 438 1.79 -16.67 15.04
C ASN A 438 0.56 -17.29 14.36
N GLN A 439 -0.02 -16.61 13.36
CA GLN A 439 -1.23 -17.03 12.67
C GLN A 439 -1.07 -16.93 11.14
N PRO A 440 -1.72 -17.83 10.38
CA PRO A 440 -1.90 -17.63 8.94
C PRO A 440 -2.54 -16.27 8.65
N PHE A 441 -2.19 -15.66 7.52
CA PHE A 441 -2.51 -14.26 7.24
C PHE A 441 -4.02 -13.95 7.35
N LYS A 442 -4.86 -14.76 6.69
CA LYS A 442 -6.32 -14.59 6.74
C LYS A 442 -6.88 -14.64 8.18
N GLN A 443 -6.36 -15.56 9.00
CA GLN A 443 -6.77 -15.67 10.39
C GLN A 443 -6.29 -14.47 11.22
N LYS A 444 -5.07 -13.98 10.95
CA LYS A 444 -4.55 -12.78 11.61
C LYS A 444 -5.42 -11.57 11.32
N LEU A 445 -5.77 -11.32 10.04
CA LEU A 445 -6.66 -10.22 9.65
C LEU A 445 -8.00 -10.29 10.38
N LYS A 446 -8.58 -11.51 10.46
CA LYS A 446 -9.84 -11.69 11.19
C LYS A 446 -9.72 -11.35 12.68
N LEU A 447 -8.67 -11.81 13.35
CA LEU A 447 -8.44 -11.49 14.77
C LEU A 447 -8.25 -9.99 15.00
N GLU A 448 -7.62 -9.28 14.05
CA GLU A 448 -7.46 -7.82 14.09
C GLU A 448 -8.81 -7.11 13.95
N SER A 449 -9.63 -7.50 12.97
CA SER A 449 -10.97 -6.93 12.76
C SER A 449 -11.91 -7.22 13.94
N ASP A 450 -11.81 -8.41 14.54
CA ASP A 450 -12.58 -8.78 15.72
C ASP A 450 -12.05 -8.13 17.03
N LEU A 451 -10.92 -7.41 16.99
CA LEU A 451 -10.19 -6.91 18.18
C LEU A 451 -9.81 -8.02 19.18
N ASP A 452 -9.58 -9.26 18.72
CA ASP A 452 -9.24 -10.41 19.56
C ASP A 452 -7.74 -10.63 19.68
N TYR A 453 -7.02 -9.64 20.21
CA TYR A 453 -5.59 -9.66 20.48
C TYR A 453 -5.22 -8.53 21.47
N ASP A 454 -4.00 -8.54 22.02
CA ASP A 454 -3.45 -7.45 22.84
C ASP A 454 -2.53 -6.54 22.02
N LEU A 455 -1.42 -7.08 21.50
CA LEU A 455 -0.55 -6.43 20.53
C LEU A 455 -0.68 -7.10 19.17
N SER A 456 -0.55 -6.35 18.08
CA SER A 456 -0.39 -6.94 16.75
C SER A 456 0.75 -6.27 15.98
N TYR A 457 1.63 -7.09 15.42
CA TYR A 457 2.61 -6.63 14.44
C TYR A 457 1.91 -6.43 13.11
N ALA A 458 1.81 -5.18 12.68
CA ALA A 458 1.03 -4.77 11.52
C ALA A 458 1.75 -3.72 10.68
N GLY A 459 1.29 -3.51 9.47
CA GLY A 459 1.77 -2.46 8.58
C GLY A 459 0.63 -1.79 7.85
N TRP A 460 0.89 -0.62 7.29
CA TRP A 460 -0.01 0.09 6.40
C TRP A 460 0.74 0.66 5.21
N GLY A 461 0.29 0.31 4.01
CA GLY A 461 0.66 0.96 2.76
C GLY A 461 -0.44 1.95 2.37
N PRO A 462 -0.11 3.07 1.72
CA PRO A 462 -1.11 4.07 1.38
C PRO A 462 -2.05 3.59 0.26
N ASP A 463 -3.32 3.92 0.36
CA ASP A 463 -4.32 3.63 -0.66
C ASP A 463 -4.32 4.69 -1.76
N TYR A 464 -3.94 5.94 -1.42
CA TYR A 464 -3.85 7.10 -2.30
C TYR A 464 -2.78 8.08 -1.81
N LEU A 465 -2.32 8.98 -2.71
CA LEU A 465 -1.19 9.90 -2.45
C LEU A 465 -1.61 11.11 -1.60
N ASP A 466 -2.09 10.87 -0.38
CA ASP A 466 -2.41 11.91 0.60
C ASP A 466 -2.16 11.40 2.03
N PRO A 467 -1.62 12.21 2.97
CA PRO A 467 -1.38 11.76 4.35
C PRO A 467 -2.63 11.25 5.07
N MET A 468 -3.81 11.65 4.63
CA MET A 468 -5.09 11.21 5.21
C MET A 468 -5.24 9.69 5.19
N THR A 469 -4.67 8.99 4.19
CA THR A 469 -4.72 7.51 4.11
C THR A 469 -4.10 6.80 5.33
N PHE A 470 -3.21 7.47 6.06
CA PHE A 470 -2.63 6.98 7.32
C PHE A 470 -3.40 7.48 8.54
N ILE A 471 -3.93 8.71 8.44
CA ILE A 471 -4.49 9.42 9.59
C ILE A 471 -5.93 8.98 9.86
N ASP A 472 -6.77 8.78 8.85
CA ASP A 472 -8.18 8.44 9.06
C ASP A 472 -8.44 7.01 9.57
N MET A 473 -7.41 6.15 9.58
CA MET A 473 -7.48 4.79 10.12
C MET A 473 -7.88 4.74 11.61
N PHE A 474 -7.58 5.78 12.40
CA PHE A 474 -7.68 5.73 13.86
C PHE A 474 -8.83 6.56 14.43
N VAL A 475 -9.79 6.99 13.59
CA VAL A 475 -11.00 7.65 14.09
C VAL A 475 -11.83 6.70 14.95
N THR A 476 -12.48 7.23 15.97
CA THR A 476 -13.32 6.44 16.88
C THR A 476 -14.34 5.62 16.10
N ASP A 477 -14.42 4.31 16.39
CA ASP A 477 -15.30 3.33 15.74
C ASP A 477 -15.15 3.25 14.21
N GLY A 478 -14.03 3.78 13.67
CA GLY A 478 -13.69 3.65 12.25
C GLY A 478 -13.38 2.20 11.86
N PRO A 479 -13.65 1.77 10.63
CA PRO A 479 -13.54 0.36 10.21
C PRO A 479 -12.12 -0.19 10.28
N HIS A 480 -11.09 0.66 10.18
CA HIS A 480 -9.68 0.28 10.34
C HIS A 480 -9.10 0.63 11.71
N ASN A 481 -9.89 1.18 12.62
CA ASN A 481 -9.46 1.39 14.00
C ASN A 481 -9.44 0.08 14.77
N GLN A 482 -8.50 -0.75 14.41
CA GLN A 482 -8.29 -2.06 15.06
C GLN A 482 -7.50 -1.94 16.37
N THR A 483 -7.53 -0.79 17.04
CA THR A 483 -6.86 -0.55 18.34
C THR A 483 -7.80 -0.15 19.45
N GLY A 484 -9.09 0.07 19.16
CA GLY A 484 -10.03 0.61 20.12
C GLY A 484 -9.65 2.00 20.66
N TYR A 485 -8.76 2.73 19.95
CA TYR A 485 -8.42 4.11 20.26
C TYR A 485 -9.64 5.02 20.07
N SER A 486 -9.85 5.97 20.97
CA SER A 486 -10.92 6.95 20.89
C SER A 486 -10.45 8.29 21.44
N ASN A 487 -10.51 9.31 20.60
CA ASN A 487 -10.17 10.67 20.97
C ASN A 487 -11.03 11.67 20.17
N PRO A 488 -12.07 12.30 20.79
CA PRO A 488 -12.97 13.21 20.08
C PRO A 488 -12.27 14.39 19.40
N LYS A 489 -11.14 14.86 19.96
CA LYS A 489 -10.36 15.95 19.34
C LYS A 489 -9.64 15.49 18.08
N TYR A 490 -9.18 14.25 18.08
CA TYR A 490 -8.60 13.62 16.89
C TYR A 490 -9.65 13.47 15.80
N ASP A 491 -10.81 12.94 16.16
CA ASP A 491 -11.94 12.72 15.25
C ASP A 491 -12.39 14.05 14.60
N GLU A 492 -12.47 15.14 15.39
CA GLU A 492 -12.79 16.47 14.87
C GLU A 492 -11.78 16.96 13.85
N ILE A 493 -10.48 16.80 14.12
CA ILE A 493 -9.40 17.20 13.20
C ILE A 493 -9.49 16.43 11.89
N VAL A 494 -9.68 15.12 11.96
CA VAL A 494 -9.82 14.26 10.77
C VAL A 494 -11.07 14.65 9.96
N ALA A 495 -12.21 14.83 10.62
CA ALA A 495 -13.44 15.22 9.96
C ALA A 495 -13.30 16.56 9.22
N LYS A 496 -12.66 17.57 9.82
CA LYS A 496 -12.35 18.85 9.16
C LYS A 496 -11.43 18.67 7.96
N GLY A 497 -10.40 17.83 8.09
CA GLY A 497 -9.45 17.52 7.01
C GLY A 497 -10.08 16.79 5.82
N LYS A 498 -11.15 16.03 6.05
CA LYS A 498 -11.95 15.33 5.00
C LYS A 498 -13.12 16.18 4.47
N GLY A 499 -13.41 17.33 5.03
CA GLY A 499 -14.55 18.16 4.69
C GLY A 499 -14.17 19.63 4.45
N GLU A 500 -14.42 20.49 5.42
CA GLU A 500 -14.32 21.94 5.27
C GLU A 500 -12.93 22.48 4.88
N LEU A 501 -11.87 21.72 5.16
CA LEU A 501 -10.48 22.11 4.86
C LEU A 501 -9.98 21.59 3.50
N LEU A 502 -10.74 20.78 2.76
CA LEU A 502 -10.28 20.21 1.47
C LEU A 502 -9.81 21.27 0.47
N THR A 503 -10.43 22.45 0.44
CA THR A 503 -10.05 23.56 -0.43
C THR A 503 -9.06 24.54 0.22
N LYS A 504 -8.79 24.38 1.53
CA LYS A 504 -7.86 25.21 2.32
C LYS A 504 -6.56 24.45 2.54
N THR A 505 -5.78 24.26 1.50
CA THR A 505 -4.68 23.30 1.43
C THR A 505 -3.66 23.44 2.57
N LYS A 506 -3.28 24.68 2.96
CA LYS A 506 -2.33 24.88 4.05
C LYS A 506 -2.94 24.55 5.42
N GLU A 507 -4.16 25.04 5.70
CA GLU A 507 -4.83 24.76 6.97
C GLU A 507 -5.09 23.25 7.13
N ARG A 508 -5.45 22.59 6.03
CA ARG A 508 -5.60 21.13 5.98
C ARG A 508 -4.29 20.43 6.31
N TRP A 509 -3.20 20.83 5.66
CA TRP A 509 -1.88 20.28 5.92
C TRP A 509 -1.48 20.40 7.39
N ASP A 510 -1.60 21.60 7.96
CA ASP A 510 -1.30 21.85 9.37
C ASP A 510 -2.17 20.98 10.32
N SER A 511 -3.45 20.74 9.94
CA SER A 511 -4.34 19.87 10.69
C SER A 511 -3.90 18.40 10.67
N LEU A 512 -3.39 17.91 9.53
CA LEU A 512 -2.89 16.54 9.39
C LEU A 512 -1.60 16.32 10.20
N LEU A 513 -0.67 17.30 10.21
CA LEU A 513 0.52 17.27 11.07
C LEU A 513 0.12 17.17 12.55
N LYS A 514 -0.87 17.95 12.97
CA LYS A 514 -1.39 17.93 14.35
C LYS A 514 -2.06 16.60 14.70
N ALA A 515 -2.83 16.02 13.78
CA ALA A 515 -3.49 14.74 14.00
C ALA A 515 -2.47 13.61 14.22
N GLU A 516 -1.45 13.48 13.37
CA GLU A 516 -0.40 12.47 13.55
C GLU A 516 0.32 12.65 14.88
N LYS A 517 0.67 13.90 15.25
CA LYS A 517 1.33 14.19 16.51
C LYS A 517 0.49 13.73 17.71
N MET A 518 -0.80 14.05 17.71
CA MET A 518 -1.74 13.64 18.77
C MET A 518 -1.83 12.12 18.91
N LEU A 519 -1.97 11.41 17.78
CA LEU A 519 -2.05 9.96 17.75
C LEU A 519 -0.82 9.29 18.38
N LEU A 520 0.36 9.79 18.04
CA LEU A 520 1.63 9.23 18.50
C LEU A 520 1.98 9.65 19.94
N GLU A 521 1.63 10.85 20.35
CA GLU A 521 1.77 11.29 21.77
C GLU A 521 0.82 10.51 22.69
N ASP A 522 -0.29 10.02 22.17
CA ASP A 522 -1.19 9.10 22.89
C ASP A 522 -0.74 7.64 22.81
N ALA A 523 0.31 7.35 22.05
CA ALA A 523 0.77 6.00 21.75
C ALA A 523 -0.38 5.06 21.37
N ALA A 524 -1.26 5.51 20.47
CA ALA A 524 -2.32 4.65 19.93
C ALA A 524 -1.74 3.46 19.15
N ILE A 525 -0.57 3.68 18.55
CA ILE A 525 0.31 2.69 17.93
C ILE A 525 1.76 2.88 18.41
N ALA A 526 2.59 1.88 18.21
CA ALA A 526 4.03 1.97 18.43
C ALA A 526 4.79 1.74 17.12
N PRO A 527 5.27 2.81 16.43
CA PRO A 527 5.98 2.70 15.16
C PRO A 527 7.28 1.88 15.28
N LEU A 528 7.55 1.07 14.26
CA LEU A 528 8.73 0.21 14.15
C LEU A 528 9.68 0.70 13.06
N TYR A 529 9.23 0.67 11.81
CA TYR A 529 10.05 1.02 10.66
C TYR A 529 9.21 1.44 9.44
N GLN A 530 9.82 2.23 8.56
CA GLN A 530 9.37 2.41 7.20
C GLN A 530 9.98 1.31 6.34
N ARG A 531 9.14 0.63 5.55
CA ARG A 531 9.53 -0.54 4.75
C ARG A 531 10.52 -0.17 3.64
N GLY A 532 11.53 -0.99 3.50
CA GLY A 532 12.37 -1.14 2.34
C GLY A 532 12.34 -2.58 1.88
N ASP A 533 12.63 -2.82 0.61
CA ASP A 533 12.71 -4.15 0.03
C ASP A 533 14.09 -4.34 -0.59
N ALA A 534 14.82 -5.35 -0.14
CA ALA A 534 16.00 -5.86 -0.83
C ALA A 534 15.56 -6.98 -1.78
N ILE A 535 15.91 -6.87 -3.05
CA ILE A 535 15.37 -7.70 -4.11
C ILE A 535 16.49 -8.22 -4.99
N VAL A 536 16.39 -9.49 -5.40
CA VAL A 536 17.10 -10.04 -6.56
C VAL A 536 16.10 -10.35 -7.66
N GLN A 537 16.43 -9.92 -8.89
CA GLN A 537 15.59 -10.11 -10.07
C GLN A 537 16.46 -10.45 -11.27
N LYS A 538 16.18 -11.56 -11.93
CA LYS A 538 16.92 -11.97 -13.13
C LYS A 538 16.84 -10.91 -14.21
N ALA A 539 17.97 -10.63 -14.86
CA ALA A 539 18.10 -9.58 -15.87
C ALA A 539 17.10 -9.72 -17.04
N LYS A 540 16.67 -10.95 -17.35
CA LYS A 540 15.64 -11.23 -18.38
C LYS A 540 14.25 -10.69 -18.04
N VAL A 541 13.93 -10.44 -16.76
CA VAL A 541 12.62 -9.92 -16.32
C VAL A 541 12.60 -8.41 -16.49
N LYS A 542 11.67 -7.91 -17.29
CA LYS A 542 11.55 -6.49 -17.61
C LYS A 542 10.11 -6.01 -17.41
N GLY A 543 9.94 -4.72 -17.17
CA GLY A 543 8.64 -4.03 -17.22
C GLY A 543 7.70 -4.34 -16.06
N ILE A 544 8.16 -4.92 -14.95
CA ILE A 544 7.39 -4.93 -13.69
C ILE A 544 7.32 -3.49 -13.19
N VAL A 545 6.13 -3.01 -12.92
CA VAL A 545 5.89 -1.67 -12.38
C VAL A 545 5.56 -1.77 -10.89
N HIS A 546 6.28 -1.02 -10.06
CA HIS A 546 5.97 -0.86 -8.64
C HIS A 546 5.11 0.40 -8.43
N HIS A 547 4.03 0.24 -7.70
CA HIS A 547 3.14 1.33 -7.33
C HIS A 547 3.33 1.73 -5.86
N PRO A 548 3.37 3.02 -5.56
CA PRO A 548 3.47 3.50 -4.18
C PRO A 548 2.13 3.42 -3.43
N VAL A 549 1.02 3.16 -4.12
CA VAL A 549 -0.33 3.13 -3.56
C VAL A 549 -1.14 1.98 -4.17
N GLY A 550 -2.12 1.48 -3.44
CA GLY A 550 -2.97 0.38 -3.88
C GLY A 550 -2.22 -0.96 -3.97
N GLY A 551 -2.41 -1.73 -5.04
CA GLY A 551 -1.68 -2.99 -5.25
C GLY A 551 -0.23 -2.75 -5.64
N ASP A 552 0.73 -3.34 -4.91
CA ASP A 552 2.17 -3.04 -4.99
C ASP A 552 2.76 -3.14 -6.40
N TYR A 553 2.28 -4.06 -7.26
CA TYR A 553 2.87 -4.30 -8.58
C TYR A 553 1.83 -4.48 -9.69
N SER A 554 2.15 -3.93 -10.87
CA SER A 554 1.47 -4.23 -12.13
C SER A 554 2.38 -5.05 -13.03
N TYR A 555 1.84 -6.15 -13.56
CA TYR A 555 2.52 -7.03 -14.52
C TYR A 555 2.01 -6.81 -15.97
N LYS A 556 1.07 -5.90 -16.19
CA LYS A 556 0.52 -5.56 -17.51
C LYS A 556 1.59 -5.32 -18.57
N TRP A 557 2.68 -4.66 -18.18
CA TRP A 557 3.78 -4.27 -19.07
C TRP A 557 5.02 -5.17 -18.94
N ALA A 558 4.95 -6.16 -18.04
CA ALA A 558 6.08 -7.06 -17.81
C ALA A 558 6.26 -8.04 -18.98
N TYR A 559 7.52 -8.42 -19.21
CA TYR A 559 7.90 -9.40 -20.23
C TYR A 559 9.22 -10.09 -19.90
N ILE A 560 9.44 -11.24 -20.52
CA ILE A 560 10.71 -11.95 -20.47
C ILE A 560 11.50 -11.62 -21.75
N GLY A 561 12.63 -10.97 -21.57
CA GLY A 561 13.58 -10.67 -22.66
C GLY A 561 14.38 -11.89 -23.05
N ASP A 562 14.81 -11.92 -24.33
CA ASP A 562 15.74 -12.92 -24.86
C ASP A 562 17.14 -12.57 -24.32
N GLU A 563 17.67 -13.40 -23.42
CA GLU A 563 19.05 -13.27 -22.95
C GLU A 563 19.98 -13.81 -24.04
N LYS A 564 20.85 -12.95 -24.58
CA LYS A 564 22.00 -13.38 -25.36
C LYS A 564 23.22 -13.53 -24.48
#